data_ff126c350bc74925034b4f1fb2938b36
#
_entry.id   ff126c350bc74925034b4f1fb2938b36
#
_cell.length_a   1.000
_cell.length_b   1.000
_cell.length_c   1.000
_cell.angle_alpha   90.00
_cell.angle_beta   90.00
_cell.angle_gamma   90.00
#
_symmetry.space_group_name_H-M   'P 1'
#
loop_
_entity.id
_entity.type
_entity.pdbx_description
1 polymer ?
#
loop_
_entity_poly.entity_id
_entity_poly.type
_entity_poly.pdbx_seq_one_letter_code
_entity_poly.pdbx_strand_id
1 'polypeptide(L)'
;MYALKNKVQLIGNLGNTPEVKTFESGKKVANFRMATSEVYRNAKGEKVKETQWHNLVMWGKLAELAEKYLTVGKEIAVEGKLVNRQYEDKDGNKKYFTEIQVNELLMLGGNPAEA
;
A
#
# COMPACT_ATOMS: atom_id res chain seq x y z
N MET A 1 6.22 12.47 20.97
CA MET A 1 5.24 12.52 19.88
C MET A 1 4.97 11.15 19.34
N TYR A 2 3.81 10.64 19.69
CA TYR A 2 3.45 9.27 19.30
C TYR A 2 3.31 9.11 17.79
N ALA A 3 2.88 10.16 17.10
CA ALA A 3 2.65 10.11 15.67
C ALA A 3 3.90 9.84 14.85
N LEU A 4 5.08 10.08 15.41
CA LEU A 4 6.34 9.87 14.69
C LEU A 4 7.00 8.53 14.98
N LYS A 5 6.50 7.76 15.94
CA LYS A 5 7.16 6.51 16.32
C LYS A 5 7.12 5.45 15.23
N ASN A 6 6.02 5.38 14.52
CA ASN A 6 5.86 4.37 13.47
C ASN A 6 4.93 4.95 12.42
N LYS A 7 5.50 5.71 11.52
CA LYS A 7 4.73 6.45 10.52
C LYS A 7 5.39 6.30 9.16
N VAL A 8 4.58 5.94 8.20
CA VAL A 8 5.00 5.80 6.81
C VAL A 8 4.10 6.65 5.94
N GLN A 9 4.70 7.42 5.07
CA GLN A 9 3.97 8.19 4.05
C GLN A 9 4.52 7.80 2.70
N LEU A 10 3.65 7.42 1.79
CA LEU A 10 4.05 6.99 0.46
C LEU A 10 3.12 7.59 -0.58
N ILE A 11 3.69 7.92 -1.72
CA ILE A 11 2.92 8.30 -2.91
C ILE A 11 3.37 7.38 -4.03
N GLY A 12 2.43 6.71 -4.65
CA GLY A 12 2.76 5.78 -5.71
C GLY A 12 1.52 5.28 -6.42
N ASN A 13 1.71 4.22 -7.18
CA ASN A 13 0.65 3.67 -8.04
C ASN A 13 0.33 2.23 -7.64
N LEU A 14 -0.95 1.88 -7.71
CA LEU A 14 -1.37 0.52 -7.42
C LEU A 14 -0.79 -0.46 -8.43
N GLY A 15 -0.25 -1.57 -7.92
CA GLY A 15 0.28 -2.64 -8.74
C GLY A 15 -0.74 -3.69 -9.12
N ASN A 16 -1.85 -3.75 -8.39
CA ASN A 16 -2.93 -4.70 -8.65
C ASN A 16 -4.23 -4.11 -8.12
N THR A 17 -5.34 -4.69 -8.58
CA THR A 17 -6.65 -4.35 -8.04
C THR A 17 -6.73 -4.89 -6.61
N PRO A 18 -7.24 -4.10 -5.66
CA PRO A 18 -7.31 -4.57 -4.27
C PRO A 18 -8.13 -5.85 -4.13
N GLU A 19 -7.60 -6.77 -3.34
CA GLU A 19 -8.34 -7.97 -2.95
C GLU A 19 -9.11 -7.64 -1.67
N VAL A 20 -10.42 -7.78 -1.75
CA VAL A 20 -11.28 -7.41 -0.63
C VAL A 20 -11.93 -8.66 -0.04
N LYS A 21 -11.83 -8.79 1.28
CA LYS A 21 -12.49 -9.85 2.01
C LYS A 21 -13.46 -9.24 3.00
N THR A 22 -14.63 -9.87 3.12
CA THR A 22 -15.60 -9.49 4.14
C THR A 22 -15.74 -10.64 5.11
N PHE A 23 -15.50 -10.36 6.38
CA PHE A 23 -15.62 -11.37 7.43
C PHE A 23 -17.06 -11.50 7.91
N GLU A 24 -17.37 -12.59 8.61
CA GLU A 24 -18.70 -12.81 9.15
C GLU A 24 -19.19 -11.69 10.05
N SER A 25 -18.27 -11.04 10.72
CA SER A 25 -18.58 -9.89 11.58
C SER A 25 -18.98 -8.64 10.80
N GLY A 26 -18.85 -8.68 9.47
CA GLY A 26 -19.09 -7.52 8.63
C GLY A 26 -17.88 -6.65 8.36
N LYS A 27 -16.76 -6.96 9.00
CA LYS A 27 -15.52 -6.22 8.76
C LYS A 27 -14.97 -6.53 7.37
N LYS A 28 -14.50 -5.48 6.71
CA LYS A 28 -13.84 -5.63 5.40
C LYS A 28 -12.35 -5.34 5.55
N VAL A 29 -11.56 -6.08 4.78
CA VAL A 29 -10.13 -5.81 4.63
C VAL A 29 -9.80 -5.80 3.16
N ALA A 30 -8.97 -4.85 2.75
CA ALA A 30 -8.46 -4.76 1.38
C ALA A 30 -6.95 -4.88 1.42
N ASN A 31 -6.41 -5.70 0.54
CA ASN A 31 -4.96 -5.90 0.40
C ASN A 31 -4.56 -5.61 -1.03
N PHE A 32 -3.48 -4.86 -1.21
CA PHE A 32 -2.93 -4.60 -2.52
C PHE A 32 -1.47 -4.18 -2.41
N ARG A 33 -0.80 -4.13 -3.56
CA ARG A 33 0.58 -3.66 -3.63
C ARG A 33 0.63 -2.30 -4.30
N MET A 34 1.56 -1.49 -3.85
CA MET A 34 1.79 -0.16 -4.38
C MET A 34 3.25 0.00 -4.74
N ALA A 35 3.53 0.61 -5.88
CA ALA A 35 4.88 0.89 -6.33
C ALA A 35 5.21 2.35 -6.08
N THR A 36 6.38 2.58 -5.49
CA THR A 36 6.98 3.91 -5.44
C THR A 36 8.20 3.90 -6.34
N SER A 37 8.35 4.94 -7.14
CA SER A 37 9.45 5.01 -8.10
C SER A 37 10.28 6.26 -7.88
N GLU A 38 11.58 6.09 -7.95
CA GLU A 38 12.53 7.19 -7.87
C GLU A 38 13.43 7.16 -9.10
N VAL A 39 13.77 8.33 -9.58
CA VAL A 39 14.72 8.47 -10.69
C VAL A 39 15.91 9.24 -10.16
N TYR A 40 17.10 8.69 -10.33
CA TYR A 40 18.32 9.36 -9.91
C TYR A 40 19.41 9.10 -10.94
N ARG A 41 20.50 9.85 -10.80
CA ARG A 41 21.68 9.66 -11.67
C ARG A 41 22.74 8.91 -10.88
N ASN A 42 23.29 7.88 -11.52
CA ASN A 42 24.37 7.11 -10.89
C ASN A 42 25.72 7.83 -11.07
N ALA A 43 26.79 7.19 -10.61
CA ALA A 43 28.13 7.74 -10.69
C ALA A 43 28.59 8.01 -12.14
N LYS A 44 28.01 7.31 -13.10
CA LYS A 44 28.32 7.48 -14.53
C LYS A 44 27.46 8.54 -15.22
N GLY A 45 26.57 9.21 -14.47
CA GLY A 45 25.69 10.22 -15.01
C GLY A 45 24.47 9.66 -15.72
N GLU A 46 24.26 8.34 -15.68
CA GLU A 46 23.11 7.71 -16.31
C GLU A 46 21.88 7.83 -15.43
N LYS A 47 20.72 7.99 -16.08
CA LYS A 47 19.43 7.96 -15.36
C LYS A 47 19.11 6.54 -14.96
N VAL A 48 18.81 6.36 -13.66
CA VAL A 48 18.41 5.07 -13.12
C VAL A 48 17.03 5.23 -12.48
N LYS A 49 16.12 4.34 -12.86
CA LYS A 49 14.80 4.29 -12.23
C LYS A 49 14.77 3.12 -11.25
N GLU A 50 14.41 3.41 -10.01
CA GLU A 50 14.31 2.39 -8.98
C GLU A 50 12.87 2.32 -8.48
N THR A 51 12.33 1.12 -8.45
CA THR A 51 10.95 0.89 -8.01
C THR A 51 10.96 0.01 -6.78
N GLN A 52 10.23 0.46 -5.76
CA GLN A 52 10.03 -0.32 -4.53
C GLN A 52 8.56 -0.74 -4.47
N TRP A 53 8.34 -1.96 -4.05
CA TRP A 53 7.00 -2.51 -3.92
C TRP A 53 6.63 -2.62 -2.45
N HIS A 54 5.44 -2.17 -2.12
CA HIS A 54 4.94 -2.15 -0.75
C HIS A 54 3.63 -2.90 -0.66
N ASN A 55 3.48 -3.68 0.41
CA ASN A 55 2.22 -4.37 0.70
C ASN A 55 1.40 -3.47 1.60
N LEU A 56 0.16 -3.18 1.19
CA LEU A 56 -0.73 -2.31 1.95
C LEU A 56 -1.97 -3.07 2.37
N VAL A 57 -2.46 -2.74 3.55
CA VAL A 57 -3.70 -3.29 4.06
C VAL A 57 -4.57 -2.16 4.58
N MET A 58 -5.85 -2.22 4.24
CA MET A 58 -6.85 -1.24 4.68
C MET A 58 -8.01 -1.97 5.32
N TRP A 59 -8.55 -1.39 6.38
CA TRP A 59 -9.66 -1.97 7.13
C TRP A 59 -10.86 -1.04 7.13
N GLY A 60 -12.04 -1.62 7.23
CA GLY A 60 -13.28 -0.88 7.43
C GLY A 60 -13.62 0.05 6.29
N LYS A 61 -13.84 1.31 6.61
CA LYS A 61 -14.23 2.32 5.61
C LYS A 61 -13.19 2.52 4.53
N LEU A 62 -11.92 2.42 4.88
CA LEU A 62 -10.85 2.52 3.89
C LEU A 62 -10.89 1.36 2.92
N ALA A 63 -11.19 0.15 3.42
CA ALA A 63 -11.36 -1.01 2.56
C ALA A 63 -12.53 -0.83 1.60
N GLU A 64 -13.62 -0.23 2.07
CA GLU A 64 -14.76 0.06 1.21
C GLU A 64 -14.42 1.07 0.12
N LEU A 65 -13.65 2.11 0.47
CA LEU A 65 -13.18 3.08 -0.51
C LEU A 65 -12.27 2.43 -1.54
N ALA A 66 -11.39 1.55 -1.07
CA ALA A 66 -10.49 0.84 -1.98
C ALA A 66 -11.27 -0.02 -2.96
N GLU A 67 -12.27 -0.71 -2.47
CA GLU A 67 -13.12 -1.55 -3.31
C GLU A 67 -13.83 -0.76 -4.40
N LYS A 68 -14.32 0.43 -4.04
CA LYS A 68 -15.09 1.26 -4.98
C LYS A 68 -14.23 2.03 -5.97
N TYR A 69 -13.10 2.54 -5.54
CA TYR A 69 -12.39 3.55 -6.32
C TYR A 69 -10.98 3.18 -6.75
N LEU A 70 -10.34 2.23 -6.09
CA LEU A 70 -8.95 1.92 -6.41
C LEU A 70 -8.85 0.82 -7.44
N THR A 71 -8.10 1.09 -8.50
CA THR A 71 -7.84 0.14 -9.57
C THR A 71 -6.35 0.16 -9.90
N VAL A 72 -5.90 -0.85 -10.62
CA VAL A 72 -4.50 -0.96 -11.00
C VAL A 72 -4.04 0.30 -11.74
N GLY A 73 -2.88 0.79 -11.38
CA GLY A 73 -2.29 1.97 -12.00
C GLY A 73 -2.68 3.30 -11.38
N LYS A 74 -3.70 3.34 -10.55
CA LYS A 74 -4.15 4.60 -9.95
C LYS A 74 -3.10 5.13 -8.98
N GLU A 75 -2.89 6.45 -9.03
CA GLU A 75 -1.95 7.11 -8.12
C GLU A 75 -2.65 7.49 -6.82
N ILE A 76 -2.02 7.15 -5.71
CA ILE A 76 -2.55 7.46 -4.38
C ILE A 76 -1.44 7.92 -3.45
N ALA A 77 -1.84 8.66 -2.42
CA ALA A 77 -0.98 8.96 -1.29
C ALA A 77 -1.57 8.27 -0.07
N VAL A 78 -0.72 7.60 0.70
CA VAL A 78 -1.17 6.89 1.90
C VAL A 78 -0.30 7.25 3.09
N GLU A 79 -0.89 7.17 4.26
CA GLU A 79 -0.19 7.28 5.52
C GLU A 79 -0.61 6.11 6.38
N GLY A 80 0.35 5.51 7.05
CA GLY A 80 0.06 4.38 7.90
C GLY A 80 1.23 4.02 8.77
N LYS A 81 1.22 2.81 9.28
CA LYS A 81 2.29 2.29 10.12
C LYS A 81 2.80 0.97 9.56
N LEU A 82 4.07 0.69 9.85
CA LEU A 82 4.68 -0.57 9.48
C LEU A 82 4.22 -1.66 10.45
N VAL A 83 3.85 -2.79 9.89
CA VAL A 83 3.47 -3.95 10.68
C VAL A 83 4.26 -5.14 10.12
N ASN A 84 4.99 -5.81 11.01
CA ASN A 84 5.71 -7.01 10.65
C ASN A 84 4.89 -8.22 11.09
N ARG A 85 4.63 -9.11 10.16
CA ARG A 85 3.92 -10.34 10.45
C ARG A 85 4.84 -11.53 10.33
N GLN A 86 4.61 -12.49 11.19
CA GLN A 86 5.34 -13.74 11.21
C GLN A 86 4.38 -14.87 10.91
N TYR A 87 4.78 -15.77 10.04
CA TYR A 87 3.98 -16.96 9.73
C TYR A 87 4.90 -18.14 9.47
N GLU A 88 4.35 -19.34 9.57
CA GLU A 88 5.09 -20.57 9.26
C GLU A 88 4.66 -21.06 7.88
N ASP A 89 5.66 -21.47 7.09
CA ASP A 89 5.36 -22.07 5.80
C ASP A 89 5.08 -23.57 5.97
N LYS A 90 4.88 -24.26 4.86
CA LYS A 90 4.55 -25.71 4.87
C LYS A 90 5.67 -26.56 5.45
N ASP A 91 6.90 -26.09 5.41
CA ASP A 91 8.05 -26.82 5.90
C ASP A 91 8.40 -26.48 7.35
N GLY A 92 7.55 -25.68 8.00
CA GLY A 92 7.76 -25.28 9.39
C GLY A 92 8.73 -24.14 9.57
N ASN A 93 9.17 -23.51 8.48
CA ASN A 93 10.09 -22.38 8.54
C ASN A 93 9.32 -21.11 8.86
N LYS A 94 9.88 -20.30 9.74
CA LYS A 94 9.31 -19.00 10.06
C LYS A 94 9.62 -18.01 8.96
N LYS A 95 8.59 -17.38 8.47
CA LYS A 95 8.69 -16.34 7.46
C LYS A 95 8.20 -15.02 8.02
N TYR A 96 8.78 -13.95 7.53
CA TYR A 96 8.40 -12.60 7.93
C TYR A 96 8.01 -11.82 6.69
N PHE A 97 7.01 -10.98 6.82
CA PHE A 97 6.79 -9.98 5.80
C PHE A 97 6.30 -8.69 6.44
N THR A 98 6.57 -7.59 5.74
CA THR A 98 6.25 -6.27 6.23
C THR A 98 5.10 -5.72 5.40
N GLU A 99 4.11 -5.17 6.08
CA GLU A 99 3.02 -4.51 5.40
C GLU A 99 2.80 -3.13 6.02
N ILE A 100 2.09 -2.28 5.31
CA ILE A 100 1.73 -0.97 5.81
C ILE A 100 0.23 -0.98 6.07
N GLN A 101 -0.13 -0.77 7.33
CA GLN A 101 -1.52 -0.65 7.70
C GLN A 101 -1.91 0.81 7.52
N VAL A 102 -2.73 1.05 6.51
CA VAL A 102 -3.09 2.40 6.09
C VAL A 102 -4.15 2.98 7.03
N ASN A 103 -3.94 4.22 7.47
CA ASN A 103 -4.94 4.94 8.25
C ASN A 103 -5.44 6.21 7.57
N GLU A 104 -4.75 6.66 6.52
CA GLU A 104 -5.23 7.78 5.71
C GLU A 104 -4.94 7.53 4.23
N LEU A 105 -5.88 7.91 3.39
CA LEU A 105 -5.78 7.72 1.94
C LEU A 105 -6.20 9.01 1.23
N LEU A 106 -5.40 9.42 0.27
CA LEU A 106 -5.74 10.51 -0.63
C LEU A 106 -5.58 10.01 -2.07
N MET A 107 -6.64 10.07 -2.83
CA MET A 107 -6.59 9.67 -4.24
C MET A 107 -6.06 10.83 -5.07
N LEU A 108 -5.00 10.56 -5.82
CA LEU A 108 -4.32 11.55 -6.64
C LEU A 108 -4.52 11.25 -8.12
N GLY A 109 -4.17 12.20 -8.98
CA GLY A 109 -4.20 12.00 -10.40
C GLY A 109 -5.56 11.63 -10.97
N GLY A 110 -6.62 11.91 -10.21
CA GLY A 110 -7.96 11.56 -10.63
C GLY A 110 -8.43 12.42 -11.79
N ASN A 111 -9.35 11.86 -12.57
CA ASN A 111 -10.03 12.58 -13.62
C ASN A 111 -10.91 13.65 -12.98
N PRO A 112 -10.95 14.90 -13.51
CA PRO A 112 -11.83 15.91 -12.97
C PRO A 112 -13.30 15.49 -12.85
N ALA A 113 -13.75 14.59 -13.69
CA ALA A 113 -15.10 14.06 -13.61
C ALA A 113 -15.32 13.16 -12.40
N GLU A 114 -14.26 12.69 -11.77
CA GLU A 114 -14.30 11.83 -10.60
C GLU A 114 -14.13 12.61 -9.30
N ALA A 115 -13.79 13.85 -9.42
CA ALA A 115 -13.52 14.70 -8.26
C ALA A 115 -14.81 15.09 -7.54
#